data_86738f0a181c612945a7ad40596bbca0
#
_entry.id   86738f0a181c612945a7ad40596bbca0
#
_cell.length_a   1.000
_cell.length_b   1.000
_cell.length_c   1.000
_cell.angle_alpha   90.00
_cell.angle_beta   90.00
_cell.angle_gamma   90.00
#
_symmetry.space_group_name_H-M   'P 1'
#
loop_
_entity.id
_entity.type
_entity.pdbx_description
1 polymer ?
#
loop_
_entity_poly.entity_id
_entity_poly.type
_entity_poly.pdbx_seq_one_letter_code
_entity_poly.pdbx_strand_id
1 'polypeptide(L)'
;MIFQKNKFTLVYLTLPGDDYELELTYNYDHGSYDLGNGYGHIAIAADDLEKLHEQHKAAGLEITDLKGLPGTAPSYYFVIDPDGYKIEVIRG
;
A
#
# COMPACT_ATOMS: atom_id res chain seq x y z
N MET A 1 7.05 -8.75 -12.40
CA MET A 1 7.91 -9.93 -12.59
C MET A 1 7.92 -10.76 -11.32
N ILE A 2 7.89 -12.06 -11.46
CA ILE A 2 7.87 -13.00 -10.33
C ILE A 2 9.08 -13.90 -10.43
N PHE A 3 9.86 -13.99 -9.34
CA PHE A 3 10.94 -14.95 -9.20
C PHE A 3 10.59 -15.93 -8.09
N GLN A 4 10.85 -17.20 -8.35
CA GLN A 4 10.57 -18.27 -7.41
C GLN A 4 11.84 -19.05 -7.13
N LYS A 5 12.19 -19.18 -5.84
CA LYS A 5 13.33 -19.97 -5.36
C LYS A 5 12.85 -20.96 -4.31
N ASN A 6 13.76 -21.82 -3.80
CA ASN A 6 13.43 -22.96 -2.95
C ASN A 6 12.51 -22.64 -1.77
N LYS A 7 12.61 -21.45 -1.19
CA LYS A 7 11.91 -21.10 0.06
C LYS A 7 11.12 -19.81 0.00
N PHE A 8 11.11 -19.12 -1.12
CA PHE A 8 10.38 -17.87 -1.22
C PHE A 8 10.07 -17.50 -2.68
N THR A 9 9.11 -16.63 -2.83
CA THR A 9 8.75 -16.00 -4.10
C THR A 9 8.90 -14.50 -3.97
N LEU A 10 9.51 -13.87 -4.97
CA LEU A 10 9.63 -12.43 -5.06
C LEU A 10 8.64 -11.90 -6.10
N VAL A 11 7.93 -10.85 -5.75
CA VAL A 11 7.00 -10.15 -6.66
C VAL A 11 7.42 -8.69 -6.73
N TYR A 12 7.64 -8.18 -7.94
CA TYR A 12 8.02 -6.79 -8.15
C TYR A 12 6.85 -6.04 -8.76
N LEU A 13 6.44 -4.96 -8.10
CA LEU A 13 5.34 -4.11 -8.54
C LEU A 13 5.88 -2.73 -8.90
N THR A 14 5.43 -2.19 -10.02
CA THR A 14 5.80 -0.84 -10.43
C THR A 14 4.58 -0.12 -10.99
N LEU A 15 4.58 1.22 -10.86
CA LEU A 15 3.59 2.06 -11.51
C LEU A 15 4.07 2.45 -12.90
N PRO A 16 3.17 2.60 -13.87
CA PRO A 16 3.57 3.02 -15.21
C PRO A 16 4.35 4.35 -15.16
N GLY A 17 5.52 4.37 -15.81
CA GLY A 17 6.36 5.56 -15.87
C GLY A 17 7.28 5.77 -14.69
N ASP A 18 7.22 4.96 -13.65
CA ASP A 18 8.11 5.07 -12.50
C ASP A 18 9.39 4.26 -12.70
N ASP A 19 10.48 4.77 -12.11
CA ASP A 19 11.78 4.10 -12.10
C ASP A 19 11.95 3.17 -10.91
N TYR A 20 10.98 3.11 -10.00
CA TYR A 20 11.06 2.35 -8.75
C TYR A 20 10.13 1.15 -8.79
N GLU A 21 10.54 0.09 -8.11
CA GLU A 21 9.72 -1.09 -7.93
C GLU A 21 9.56 -1.39 -6.45
N LEU A 22 8.39 -1.88 -6.07
CA LEU A 22 8.15 -2.45 -4.74
C LEU A 22 8.38 -3.95 -4.84
N GLU A 23 9.33 -4.45 -4.08
CA GLU A 23 9.58 -5.88 -3.99
C GLU A 23 8.80 -6.46 -2.83
N LEU A 24 7.97 -7.46 -3.11
CA LEU A 24 7.27 -8.23 -2.11
C LEU A 24 7.89 -9.62 -2.02
N THR A 25 8.11 -10.10 -0.81
CA THR A 25 8.66 -11.43 -0.56
C THR A 25 7.59 -12.30 0.09
N TYR A 26 7.27 -13.41 -0.55
CA TYR A 26 6.45 -14.46 0.04
C TYR A 26 7.37 -15.58 0.53
N ASN A 27 7.46 -15.73 1.84
CA ASN A 27 8.27 -16.79 2.46
C ASN A 27 7.42 -18.02 2.70
N TYR A 28 7.82 -19.15 2.11
CA TYR A 28 7.07 -20.40 2.27
C TYR A 28 7.16 -20.90 3.71
N ASP A 29 6.10 -21.53 4.16
CA ASP A 29 6.02 -22.16 5.49
C ASP A 29 6.32 -21.21 6.65
N HIS A 30 6.22 -19.91 6.40
CA HIS A 30 6.34 -18.90 7.44
C HIS A 30 4.94 -18.55 7.95
N GLY A 31 4.76 -18.46 9.23
CA GLY A 31 3.49 -18.00 9.81
C GLY A 31 3.32 -16.49 9.69
N SER A 32 2.49 -15.91 10.53
CA SER A 32 2.31 -14.47 10.58
C SER A 32 3.59 -13.76 11.02
N TYR A 33 3.69 -12.48 10.68
CA TYR A 33 4.84 -11.64 11.00
C TYR A 33 4.48 -10.70 12.16
N ASP A 34 5.47 -10.46 13.02
CA ASP A 34 5.39 -9.41 14.01
C ASP A 34 5.96 -8.14 13.39
N LEU A 35 5.10 -7.16 13.13
CA LEU A 35 5.50 -5.90 12.51
C LEU A 35 6.26 -4.99 13.48
N GLY A 36 6.16 -5.26 14.79
CA GLY A 36 6.78 -4.40 15.79
C GLY A 36 6.16 -3.02 15.80
N ASN A 37 6.91 -2.05 16.31
CA ASN A 37 6.46 -0.66 16.39
C ASN A 37 7.45 0.32 15.76
N GLY A 38 8.42 -0.19 15.00
CA GLY A 38 9.42 0.64 14.35
C GLY A 38 9.13 0.97 12.90
N TYR A 39 8.24 0.21 12.26
CA TYR A 39 7.86 0.47 10.88
C TYR A 39 6.83 1.59 10.82
N GLY A 40 7.04 2.52 9.90
CA GLY A 40 6.03 3.54 9.59
C GLY A 40 5.12 3.07 8.46
N HIS A 41 5.29 3.68 7.29
CA HIS A 41 4.50 3.35 6.10
C HIS A 41 5.26 3.79 4.86
N ILE A 42 4.87 3.26 3.71
CA ILE A 42 5.24 3.80 2.41
C ILE A 42 4.11 4.69 1.92
N ALA A 43 4.42 5.63 1.04
CA ALA A 43 3.43 6.55 0.48
C ALA A 43 3.45 6.49 -1.04
N ILE A 44 2.27 6.56 -1.65
CA ILE A 44 2.11 6.69 -3.09
C ILE A 44 1.26 7.93 -3.40
N ALA A 45 1.58 8.61 -4.50
CA ALA A 45 0.82 9.78 -4.94
C ALA A 45 -0.25 9.38 -5.93
N ALA A 46 -1.44 9.93 -5.78
CA ALA A 46 -2.57 9.70 -6.67
C ALA A 46 -2.96 10.98 -7.39
N ASP A 47 -3.15 10.92 -8.71
CA ASP A 47 -3.58 12.06 -9.50
C ASP A 47 -4.99 12.53 -9.12
N ASP A 48 -5.88 11.57 -8.84
CA ASP A 48 -7.24 11.84 -8.40
C ASP A 48 -7.50 11.06 -7.12
N LEU A 49 -7.23 11.70 -6.00
CA LEU A 49 -7.31 11.06 -4.68
C LEU A 49 -8.71 10.55 -4.36
N GLU A 50 -9.72 11.38 -4.61
CA GLU A 50 -11.10 11.04 -4.30
C GLU A 50 -11.60 9.87 -5.13
N LYS A 51 -11.26 9.84 -6.40
CA LYS A 51 -11.64 8.74 -7.30
C LYS A 51 -10.98 7.44 -6.88
N LEU A 52 -9.69 7.48 -6.56
CA LEU A 52 -8.97 6.29 -6.12
C LEU A 52 -9.51 5.76 -4.81
N HIS A 53 -9.85 6.65 -3.86
CA HIS A 53 -10.48 6.28 -2.60
C HIS A 53 -11.79 5.53 -2.84
N GLU A 54 -12.65 6.05 -3.74
CA GLU A 54 -13.89 5.39 -4.12
C GLU A 54 -13.64 4.00 -4.72
N GLN A 55 -12.64 3.88 -5.59
CA GLN A 55 -12.29 2.61 -6.22
C GLN A 55 -11.83 1.59 -5.19
N HIS A 56 -10.99 2.00 -4.25
CA HIS A 56 -10.50 1.12 -3.20
C HIS A 56 -11.63 0.69 -2.26
N LYS A 57 -12.53 1.62 -1.95
CA LYS A 57 -13.70 1.32 -1.12
C LYS A 57 -14.61 0.31 -1.82
N ALA A 58 -14.89 0.52 -3.11
CA ALA A 58 -15.72 -0.39 -3.90
C ALA A 58 -15.09 -1.78 -4.05
N ALA A 59 -13.76 -1.86 -4.05
CA ALA A 59 -13.03 -3.12 -4.12
C ALA A 59 -13.03 -3.89 -2.80
N GLY A 60 -13.54 -3.31 -1.72
CA GLY A 60 -13.61 -3.96 -0.41
C GLY A 60 -12.32 -3.96 0.36
N LEU A 61 -11.37 -3.09 0.00
CA LEU A 61 -10.11 -2.99 0.72
C LEU A 61 -10.33 -2.34 2.10
N GLU A 62 -9.49 -2.71 3.05
CA GLU A 62 -9.48 -2.06 4.35
C GLU A 62 -8.80 -0.69 4.19
N ILE A 63 -9.58 0.38 4.31
CA ILE A 63 -9.10 1.75 4.11
C ILE A 63 -9.63 2.66 5.21
N THR A 64 -8.92 3.77 5.44
CA THR A 64 -9.41 4.84 6.30
C THR A 64 -10.24 5.84 5.48
N ASP A 65 -10.97 6.71 6.18
CA ASP A 65 -11.63 7.84 5.54
C ASP A 65 -10.59 8.84 5.00
N LEU A 66 -11.01 9.64 4.04
CA LEU A 66 -10.19 10.76 3.56
C LEU A 66 -9.94 11.74 4.70
N LYS A 67 -8.70 12.16 4.86
CA LYS A 67 -8.25 13.02 5.96
C LYS A 67 -7.44 14.20 5.44
N GLY A 68 -7.39 15.25 6.23
CA GLY A 68 -6.62 16.45 5.95
C GLY A 68 -6.77 17.44 7.09
N LEU A 69 -6.19 18.62 6.91
CA LEU A 69 -6.33 19.69 7.90
C LEU A 69 -7.74 20.24 7.87
N PRO A 70 -8.31 20.64 9.03
CA PRO A 70 -9.63 21.23 9.07
C PRO A 70 -9.76 22.43 8.13
N GLY A 71 -10.86 22.51 7.38
CA GLY A 71 -11.11 23.60 6.44
C GLY A 71 -10.39 23.51 5.12
N THR A 72 -9.63 22.44 4.87
CA THR A 72 -8.94 22.19 3.60
C THR A 72 -9.49 20.95 2.92
N ALA A 73 -9.20 20.78 1.62
CA ALA A 73 -9.51 19.57 0.91
C ALA A 73 -8.75 18.38 1.54
N PRO A 74 -9.34 17.18 1.59
CA PRO A 74 -8.63 16.01 2.08
C PRO A 74 -7.33 15.78 1.31
N SER A 75 -6.28 15.36 2.00
CA SER A 75 -4.96 15.21 1.40
C SER A 75 -4.42 13.79 1.42
N TYR A 76 -5.02 12.88 2.18
CA TYR A 76 -4.52 11.50 2.26
C TYR A 76 -5.55 10.54 2.85
N TYR A 77 -5.29 9.25 2.67
CA TYR A 77 -5.90 8.15 3.41
C TYR A 77 -4.92 6.98 3.46
N PHE A 78 -5.22 5.99 4.27
CA PHE A 78 -4.40 4.78 4.38
C PHE A 78 -5.14 3.57 3.82
N VAL A 79 -4.40 2.70 3.15
CA VAL A 79 -4.81 1.34 2.82
C VAL A 79 -4.02 0.40 3.74
N ILE A 80 -4.72 -0.56 4.33
CA ILE A 80 -4.10 -1.58 5.17
C ILE A 80 -4.02 -2.86 4.34
N ASP A 81 -2.79 -3.38 4.16
CA ASP A 81 -2.64 -4.62 3.40
C ASP A 81 -3.06 -5.84 4.23
N PRO A 82 -3.16 -7.03 3.61
CA PRO A 82 -3.61 -8.22 4.35
C PRO A 82 -2.74 -8.61 5.55
N ASP A 83 -1.49 -8.17 5.57
CA ASP A 83 -0.56 -8.45 6.67
C ASP A 83 -0.53 -7.34 7.72
N GLY A 84 -1.30 -6.28 7.54
CA GLY A 84 -1.39 -5.18 8.49
C GLY A 84 -0.49 -4.00 8.20
N TYR A 85 0.29 -4.03 7.11
CA TYR A 85 1.13 -2.90 6.73
C TYR A 85 0.27 -1.76 6.18
N LYS A 86 0.65 -0.54 6.55
CA LYS A 86 -0.06 0.66 6.11
C LYS A 86 0.60 1.26 4.87
N ILE A 87 -0.24 1.65 3.92
CA ILE A 87 0.18 2.36 2.71
C ILE A 87 -0.58 3.68 2.69
N GLU A 88 0.15 4.78 2.74
CA GLU A 88 -0.46 6.11 2.64
C GLU A 88 -0.67 6.48 1.18
N VAL A 89 -1.89 6.91 0.86
CA VAL A 89 -2.19 7.43 -0.47
C VAL A 89 -2.35 8.95 -0.32
N ILE A 90 -1.52 9.70 -1.02
CA ILE A 90 -1.46 11.14 -0.89
C ILE A 90 -1.88 11.81 -2.21
N ARG A 91 -2.33 13.07 -2.11
CA ARG A 91 -2.63 13.89 -3.28
C ARG A 91 -1.33 14.25 -3.99
N GLY A 92 -1.26 13.88 -5.25
CA GLY A 92 -0.07 14.12 -6.06
C GLY A 92 -0.20 15.26 -7.03
#